data_56e42798c616a250b2215ec1b3ceee33
#
_entry.id   56e42798c616a250b2215ec1b3ceee33
#
_cell.length_a   1.000
_cell.length_b   1.000
_cell.length_c   1.000
_cell.angle_alpha   90.00
_cell.angle_beta   90.00
_cell.angle_gamma   90.00
#
_symmetry.space_group_name_H-M   'P 1'
#
loop_
_entity.id
_entity.type
_entity.pdbx_description
1 polymer ?
#
loop_
_entity_poly.entity_id
_entity_poly.type
_entity_poly.pdbx_seq_one_letter_code
_entity_poly.pdbx_strand_id
1 'polypeptide(L)'
;MKTKWHYFCTASPELLDALKQHAVPVEISPAYQDELLSIPARLTFDLFEDDSFFADIRAQLPEDTVSTPDLCFSDAELQAAHWLTVRGTNLRLEIANPSDAFYCTEPIDETRARHRDRTGQPFSLRKPVKWDRQHYFCCAYDLGDDYLFCRDMAKDVLEEFHCEIQYEPVYAAKTGQPIPDLSFLNLTQVLPREAIRWERGAEELVCPQCGKAQIDYSGNFQLHASEATLNSMGNFFRTEAIFGGGSFLSPIHIVTQALYRALIERGMTRGLRFTPVVLF
;
A
#
# COMPACT_ATOMS: atom_id res chain seq x y z
N MET A 1 -6.74 16.79 -6.82
CA MET A 1 -5.82 15.65 -7.04
C MET A 1 -4.61 16.14 -7.82
N LYS A 2 -3.41 15.78 -7.39
CA LYS A 2 -2.15 16.06 -8.09
C LYS A 2 -1.40 14.76 -8.29
N THR A 3 -0.65 14.65 -9.38
CA THR A 3 0.27 13.53 -9.59
C THR A 3 1.67 13.97 -9.13
N LYS A 4 2.22 13.22 -8.19
CA LYS A 4 3.60 13.34 -7.75
C LYS A 4 4.40 12.19 -8.35
N TRP A 5 5.50 12.50 -9.01
CA TRP A 5 6.39 11.53 -9.59
C TRP A 5 7.60 11.32 -8.68
N HIS A 6 7.84 10.07 -8.29
CA HIS A 6 9.08 9.66 -7.64
C HIS A 6 10.06 9.21 -8.70
N TYR A 7 11.24 9.81 -8.71
CA TYR A 7 12.30 9.49 -9.64
C TYR A 7 13.49 8.85 -8.94
N PHE A 8 14.06 7.84 -9.60
CA PHE A 8 15.32 7.21 -9.22
C PHE A 8 16.16 7.04 -10.47
N CYS A 9 17.34 7.68 -10.53
CA CYS A 9 18.19 7.68 -11.71
C CYS A 9 19.67 7.80 -11.36
N THR A 10 20.56 7.57 -12.35
CA THR A 10 21.98 7.88 -12.20
C THR A 10 22.17 9.37 -12.00
N ALA A 11 23.08 9.74 -11.07
CA ALA A 11 23.40 11.12 -10.80
C ALA A 11 24.18 11.75 -11.98
N SER A 12 23.68 12.88 -12.52
CA SER A 12 24.43 13.75 -13.40
C SER A 12 24.58 15.14 -12.77
N PRO A 13 25.71 15.84 -13.00
CA PRO A 13 25.90 17.19 -12.50
C PRO A 13 24.83 18.16 -13.02
N GLU A 14 24.47 18.06 -14.29
CA GLU A 14 23.51 18.93 -14.97
C GLU A 14 22.11 18.78 -14.34
N LEU A 15 21.65 17.56 -14.15
CA LEU A 15 20.35 17.27 -13.51
C LEU A 15 20.35 17.77 -12.05
N LEU A 16 21.44 17.53 -11.31
CA LEU A 16 21.54 17.96 -9.93
C LEU A 16 21.50 19.49 -9.80
N ASP A 17 22.16 20.21 -10.70
CA ASP A 17 22.14 21.67 -10.72
C ASP A 17 20.76 22.21 -11.13
N ALA A 18 20.08 21.59 -12.08
CA ALA A 18 18.71 21.92 -12.45
C ALA A 18 17.74 21.73 -11.26
N LEU A 19 17.83 20.59 -10.57
CA LEU A 19 17.00 20.34 -9.39
C LEU A 19 17.25 21.35 -8.26
N LYS A 20 18.52 21.73 -8.01
CA LYS A 20 18.87 22.76 -7.03
C LYS A 20 18.34 24.14 -7.40
N GLN A 21 18.37 24.54 -8.68
CA GLN A 21 17.81 25.81 -9.16
C GLN A 21 16.34 25.96 -8.82
N HIS A 22 15.60 24.85 -8.81
CA HIS A 22 14.19 24.83 -8.46
C HIS A 22 13.91 24.45 -7.00
N ALA A 23 14.97 24.40 -6.15
CA ALA A 23 14.88 24.02 -4.74
C ALA A 23 14.20 22.66 -4.51
N VAL A 24 14.33 21.72 -5.45
CA VAL A 24 13.80 20.36 -5.32
C VAL A 24 14.66 19.59 -4.31
N PRO A 25 14.07 19.02 -3.26
CA PRO A 25 14.80 18.16 -2.32
C PRO A 25 15.32 16.91 -3.05
N VAL A 26 16.60 16.61 -2.88
CA VAL A 26 17.25 15.47 -3.54
C VAL A 26 17.98 14.64 -2.50
N GLU A 27 17.72 13.35 -2.49
CA GLU A 27 18.52 12.37 -1.77
C GLU A 27 19.58 11.79 -2.71
N ILE A 28 20.84 11.77 -2.26
CA ILE A 28 21.97 11.26 -3.03
C ILE A 28 22.49 10.00 -2.36
N SER A 29 22.33 8.86 -3.04
CA SER A 29 23.03 7.64 -2.67
C SER A 29 24.41 7.64 -3.31
N PRO A 30 25.51 7.52 -2.53
CA PRO A 30 26.85 7.56 -3.07
C PRO A 30 27.13 6.39 -4.01
N ALA A 31 28.08 6.57 -4.92
CA ALA A 31 28.60 5.49 -5.73
C ALA A 31 29.23 4.40 -4.85
N TYR A 32 29.00 3.16 -5.21
CA TYR A 32 29.62 2.01 -4.56
C TYR A 32 30.46 1.25 -5.57
N GLN A 33 31.67 0.90 -5.19
CA GLN A 33 32.58 0.11 -6.01
C GLN A 33 33.33 -0.90 -5.16
N ASP A 34 33.26 -2.16 -5.57
CA ASP A 34 34.12 -3.24 -5.07
C ASP A 34 34.70 -4.05 -6.25
N GLU A 35 35.34 -5.18 -5.96
CA GLU A 35 35.99 -6.02 -6.97
C GLU A 35 35.01 -6.63 -7.99
N LEU A 36 33.73 -6.75 -7.63
CA LEU A 36 32.71 -7.46 -8.41
C LEU A 36 31.60 -6.53 -8.93
N LEU A 37 31.40 -5.38 -8.31
CA LEU A 37 30.25 -4.52 -8.56
C LEU A 37 30.63 -3.04 -8.55
N SER A 38 30.22 -2.32 -9.60
CA SER A 38 30.31 -0.86 -9.69
C SER A 38 28.90 -0.29 -9.84
N ILE A 39 28.43 0.42 -8.82
CA ILE A 39 27.14 1.11 -8.85
C ILE A 39 27.41 2.62 -8.85
N PRO A 40 26.96 3.37 -9.88
CA PRO A 40 27.12 4.82 -9.91
C PRO A 40 26.30 5.48 -8.80
N ALA A 41 26.65 6.71 -8.46
CA ALA A 41 25.83 7.53 -7.57
C ALA A 41 24.41 7.67 -8.14
N ARG A 42 23.41 7.62 -7.26
CA ARG A 42 22.00 7.71 -7.63
C ARG A 42 21.34 8.93 -7.00
N LEU A 43 20.40 9.51 -7.74
CA LEU A 43 19.51 10.56 -7.25
C LEU A 43 18.12 9.99 -7.02
N THR A 44 17.52 10.38 -5.90
CA THR A 44 16.11 10.15 -5.61
C THR A 44 15.45 11.49 -5.32
N PHE A 45 14.36 11.81 -6.00
CA PHE A 45 13.64 13.05 -5.84
C PHE A 45 12.19 12.93 -6.29
N ASP A 46 11.38 13.90 -5.87
CA ASP A 46 9.96 14.00 -6.17
C ASP A 46 9.67 15.27 -6.99
N LEU A 47 8.80 15.17 -7.98
CA LEU A 47 8.23 16.30 -8.70
C LEU A 47 6.72 16.18 -8.79
N PHE A 48 6.03 17.31 -8.72
CA PHE A 48 4.61 17.34 -9.06
C PHE A 48 4.43 17.65 -10.55
N GLU A 49 3.47 16.99 -11.19
CA GLU A 49 3.19 17.16 -12.62
C GLU A 49 2.77 18.60 -12.98
N ASP A 50 2.19 19.34 -12.02
CA ASP A 50 1.81 20.73 -12.14
C ASP A 50 2.91 21.75 -11.77
N ASP A 51 4.12 21.30 -11.42
CA ASP A 51 5.27 22.19 -11.25
C ASP A 51 5.66 22.82 -12.58
N SER A 52 5.88 24.12 -12.60
CA SER A 52 6.18 24.88 -13.83
C SER A 52 7.46 24.43 -14.56
N PHE A 53 8.35 23.76 -13.84
CA PHE A 53 9.62 23.21 -14.34
C PHE A 53 9.60 21.69 -14.59
N PHE A 54 8.45 21.05 -14.39
CA PHE A 54 8.32 19.57 -14.52
C PHE A 54 8.78 19.06 -15.87
N ALA A 55 8.32 19.69 -16.96
CA ALA A 55 8.69 19.29 -18.32
C ALA A 55 10.20 19.45 -18.60
N ASP A 56 10.81 20.53 -18.09
CA ASP A 56 12.22 20.82 -18.29
C ASP A 56 13.12 19.82 -17.55
N ILE A 57 12.78 19.48 -16.31
CA ILE A 57 13.51 18.43 -15.57
C ILE A 57 13.32 17.07 -16.23
N ARG A 58 12.09 16.74 -16.63
CA ARG A 58 11.79 15.45 -17.28
C ARG A 58 12.57 15.25 -18.57
N ALA A 59 12.80 16.30 -19.34
CA ALA A 59 13.60 16.26 -20.57
C ALA A 59 15.10 16.01 -20.32
N GLN A 60 15.60 16.22 -19.11
CA GLN A 60 16.98 16.02 -18.71
C GLN A 60 17.23 14.67 -18.01
N LEU A 61 16.18 13.86 -17.82
CA LEU A 61 16.32 12.58 -17.13
C LEU A 61 17.18 11.60 -17.91
N PRO A 62 18.12 10.89 -17.27
CA PRO A 62 18.88 9.80 -17.90
C PRO A 62 17.97 8.66 -18.40
N GLU A 63 18.45 7.90 -19.37
CA GLU A 63 17.72 6.75 -19.93
C GLU A 63 17.43 5.65 -18.89
N ASP A 64 18.27 5.52 -17.89
CA ASP A 64 18.11 4.54 -16.79
C ASP A 64 17.16 5.01 -15.70
N THR A 65 16.41 6.08 -15.93
CA THR A 65 15.49 6.62 -14.95
C THR A 65 14.30 5.68 -14.73
N VAL A 66 14.11 5.30 -13.47
CA VAL A 66 12.88 4.66 -12.98
C VAL A 66 12.00 5.74 -12.40
N SER A 67 10.75 5.80 -12.83
CA SER A 67 9.78 6.74 -12.30
C SER A 67 8.50 6.03 -11.90
N THR A 68 7.95 6.44 -10.76
CA THR A 68 6.68 5.91 -10.24
C THR A 68 5.75 7.07 -9.91
N PRO A 69 4.57 7.14 -10.55
CA PRO A 69 3.59 8.16 -10.22
C PRO A 69 2.96 7.86 -8.86
N ASP A 70 2.57 8.91 -8.14
CA ASP A 70 1.84 8.84 -6.89
C ASP A 70 0.70 9.85 -6.86
N LEU A 71 -0.52 9.41 -6.59
CA LEU A 71 -1.67 10.28 -6.48
C LEU A 71 -1.70 10.94 -5.10
N CYS A 72 -1.63 12.26 -5.08
CA CYS A 72 -1.72 13.06 -3.88
C CYS A 72 -3.06 13.78 -3.82
N PHE A 73 -3.70 13.68 -2.68
CA PHE A 73 -4.98 14.31 -2.40
C PHE A 73 -4.82 15.31 -1.27
N SER A 74 -5.47 16.45 -1.39
CA SER A 74 -5.58 17.41 -0.30
C SER A 74 -6.51 16.89 0.79
N ASP A 75 -6.36 17.42 2.01
CA ASP A 75 -7.28 17.11 3.11
C ASP A 75 -8.74 17.40 2.76
N ALA A 76 -9.00 18.48 1.98
CA ALA A 76 -10.34 18.81 1.52
C ALA A 76 -10.92 17.73 0.60
N GLU A 77 -10.11 17.16 -0.30
CA GLU A 77 -10.55 16.06 -1.18
C GLU A 77 -10.80 14.79 -0.40
N LEU A 78 -9.92 14.46 0.56
CA LEU A 78 -10.11 13.32 1.44
C LEU A 78 -11.37 13.47 2.32
N GLN A 79 -11.63 14.69 2.82
CA GLN A 79 -12.82 14.99 3.62
C GLN A 79 -14.12 15.03 2.82
N ALA A 80 -14.05 15.31 1.52
CA ALA A 80 -15.21 15.31 0.64
C ALA A 80 -15.58 13.91 0.08
N ALA A 81 -14.67 12.97 0.13
CA ALA A 81 -14.89 11.63 -0.39
C ALA A 81 -15.87 10.85 0.50
N HIS A 82 -16.81 10.13 -0.10
CA HIS A 82 -17.76 9.27 0.65
C HIS A 82 -17.08 7.98 1.10
N TRP A 83 -16.15 7.48 0.30
CA TRP A 83 -15.42 6.24 0.52
C TRP A 83 -13.94 6.46 0.23
N LEU A 84 -13.08 5.83 1.03
CA LEU A 84 -11.64 5.92 0.86
C LEU A 84 -11.02 4.51 0.90
N THR A 85 -10.05 4.28 0.03
CA THR A 85 -9.14 3.16 0.22
C THR A 85 -8.17 3.50 1.34
N VAL A 86 -7.69 2.47 2.06
CA VAL A 86 -6.70 2.64 3.13
C VAL A 86 -5.58 1.61 2.98
N ARG A 87 -4.34 2.06 3.17
CA ARG A 87 -3.14 1.22 3.16
C ARG A 87 -2.27 1.53 4.36
N GLY A 88 -1.57 0.51 4.86
CA GLY A 88 -0.55 0.70 5.89
C GLY A 88 0.73 1.32 5.31
N THR A 89 1.37 2.19 6.08
CA THR A 89 2.65 2.83 5.72
C THR A 89 3.59 2.85 6.94
N ASN A 90 4.85 3.20 6.73
CA ASN A 90 5.84 3.57 7.76
C ASN A 90 6.24 2.48 8.79
N LEU A 91 5.33 1.93 9.58
CA LEU A 91 5.69 0.91 10.56
C LEU A 91 5.43 -0.48 9.98
N ARG A 92 6.50 -1.20 9.69
CA ARG A 92 6.46 -2.52 9.04
C ARG A 92 6.93 -3.62 9.98
N LEU A 93 6.16 -4.70 10.05
CA LEU A 93 6.46 -5.89 10.84
C LEU A 93 7.35 -6.86 10.07
N GLU A 94 8.29 -7.49 10.76
CA GLU A 94 9.08 -8.60 10.20
C GLU A 94 8.39 -9.93 10.50
N ILE A 95 7.78 -10.52 9.49
CA ILE A 95 7.10 -11.82 9.61
C ILE A 95 8.15 -12.95 9.69
N ALA A 96 7.89 -13.90 10.57
CA ALA A 96 8.74 -15.08 10.77
C ALA A 96 8.24 -16.32 10.03
N ASN A 97 6.98 -16.34 9.64
CA ASN A 97 6.40 -17.45 8.90
C ASN A 97 7.15 -17.68 7.58
N PRO A 98 7.25 -18.92 7.11
CA PRO A 98 7.77 -19.21 5.77
C PRO A 98 6.96 -18.44 4.71
N SER A 99 7.64 -17.96 3.67
CA SER A 99 6.99 -17.24 2.57
C SER A 99 5.85 -18.05 1.94
N ASP A 100 6.02 -19.36 1.84
CA ASP A 100 5.05 -20.29 1.25
C ASP A 100 3.73 -20.35 2.02
N ALA A 101 3.71 -19.95 3.30
CA ALA A 101 2.48 -19.89 4.10
C ALA A 101 1.49 -18.81 3.63
N PHE A 102 1.92 -17.91 2.72
CA PHE A 102 1.14 -16.77 2.28
C PHE A 102 0.90 -16.71 0.77
N TYR A 103 1.36 -17.73 0.03
CA TYR A 103 1.20 -17.74 -1.43
C TYR A 103 0.34 -18.90 -1.90
N CYS A 104 -0.41 -18.67 -2.95
CA CYS A 104 -0.90 -19.73 -3.80
C CYS A 104 0.31 -20.49 -4.37
N THR A 105 0.28 -21.80 -4.37
CA THR A 105 1.46 -22.65 -4.58
C THR A 105 2.05 -22.59 -5.97
N GLU A 106 1.28 -22.11 -6.96
CA GLU A 106 1.76 -22.04 -8.35
C GLU A 106 1.76 -20.62 -8.91
N PRO A 107 2.82 -20.21 -9.62
CA PRO A 107 2.80 -18.98 -10.41
C PRO A 107 1.76 -19.09 -11.53
N ILE A 108 1.16 -17.97 -11.90
CA ILE A 108 0.17 -17.94 -13.00
C ILE A 108 0.85 -18.23 -14.33
N ASP A 109 2.05 -17.74 -14.50
CA ASP A 109 2.96 -18.04 -15.59
C ASP A 109 4.43 -17.80 -15.17
N GLU A 110 5.40 -18.03 -16.07
CA GLU A 110 6.83 -17.89 -15.79
C GLU A 110 7.25 -16.45 -15.46
N THR A 111 6.44 -15.46 -15.80
CA THR A 111 6.74 -14.03 -15.63
C THR A 111 5.94 -13.38 -14.52
N ARG A 112 4.89 -14.02 -14.02
CA ARG A 112 3.93 -13.44 -13.08
C ARG A 112 3.98 -14.10 -11.73
N ALA A 113 4.18 -13.27 -10.76
CA ALA A 113 4.33 -13.71 -9.38
C ALA A 113 3.08 -14.38 -8.82
N ARG A 114 3.33 -15.24 -7.87
CA ARG A 114 2.33 -15.84 -7.01
C ARG A 114 1.56 -14.75 -6.28
N HIS A 115 0.24 -14.76 -6.37
CA HIS A 115 -0.55 -13.90 -5.51
C HIS A 115 -0.52 -14.41 -4.06
N ARG A 116 -0.67 -13.49 -3.15
CA ARG A 116 -0.70 -13.79 -1.72
C ARG A 116 -2.10 -14.21 -1.32
N ASP A 117 -2.20 -15.38 -0.77
CA ASP A 117 -3.40 -15.84 -0.10
C ASP A 117 -3.01 -16.49 1.22
N ARG A 118 -3.60 -16.02 2.29
CA ARG A 118 -3.31 -16.54 3.60
C ARG A 118 -3.86 -17.97 3.73
N THR A 119 -2.99 -18.90 4.08
CA THR A 119 -3.35 -20.32 4.28
C THR A 119 -4.03 -20.61 5.62
N GLY A 120 -4.50 -19.58 6.35
CA GLY A 120 -5.14 -19.72 7.66
C GLY A 120 -4.18 -19.84 8.84
N GLN A 121 -2.88 -19.88 8.61
CA GLN A 121 -1.92 -19.90 9.71
C GLN A 121 -1.84 -18.55 10.43
N PRO A 122 -1.70 -18.54 11.78
CA PRO A 122 -1.51 -17.32 12.53
C PRO A 122 -0.19 -16.64 12.19
N PHE A 123 -0.16 -15.32 12.26
CA PHE A 123 1.08 -14.56 12.05
C PHE A 123 2.05 -14.72 13.21
N SER A 124 3.33 -14.90 12.88
CA SER A 124 4.44 -14.90 13.83
C SER A 124 5.48 -13.86 13.45
N LEU A 125 5.97 -13.09 14.42
CA LEU A 125 6.97 -12.03 14.21
C LEU A 125 8.36 -12.47 14.69
N ARG A 126 9.38 -12.11 13.90
CA ARG A 126 10.80 -12.31 14.26
C ARG A 126 11.24 -11.41 15.41
N LYS A 127 10.72 -10.19 15.45
CA LYS A 127 11.02 -9.14 16.42
C LYS A 127 9.76 -8.54 17.00
N PRO A 128 9.78 -8.08 18.26
CA PRO A 128 8.66 -7.36 18.84
C PRO A 128 8.45 -6.03 18.09
N VAL A 129 7.20 -5.60 18.03
CA VAL A 129 6.83 -4.31 17.43
C VAL A 129 7.34 -3.19 18.32
N LYS A 130 8.02 -2.23 17.71
CA LYS A 130 8.42 -1.00 18.38
C LYS A 130 7.40 0.10 18.08
N TRP A 131 6.28 0.07 18.81
CA TRP A 131 5.30 1.14 18.72
C TRP A 131 5.87 2.47 19.18
N ASP A 132 5.66 3.53 18.42
CA ASP A 132 5.69 4.86 18.99
C ASP A 132 4.29 5.22 19.54
N ARG A 133 4.22 6.35 20.25
CA ARG A 133 2.97 6.75 20.93
C ARG A 133 1.84 7.14 19.97
N GLN A 134 2.11 7.31 18.70
CA GLN A 134 1.18 7.84 17.71
C GLN A 134 0.77 6.82 16.63
N HIS A 135 1.40 5.65 16.60
CA HIS A 135 1.02 4.57 15.69
C HIS A 135 0.00 3.63 16.36
N TYR A 136 -1.11 3.44 15.69
CA TYR A 136 -2.18 2.53 16.09
C TYR A 136 -2.36 1.39 15.09
N PHE A 137 -1.83 1.57 13.88
CA PHE A 137 -1.85 0.61 12.81
C PHE A 137 -0.44 0.36 12.27
N CYS A 138 -0.23 -0.81 11.72
CA CYS A 138 1.01 -1.18 11.01
C CYS A 138 0.72 -2.23 9.94
N CYS A 139 1.70 -2.48 9.08
CA CYS A 139 1.62 -3.48 8.02
C CYS A 139 2.81 -4.44 8.07
N ALA A 140 2.75 -5.53 7.31
CA ALA A 140 3.84 -6.49 7.22
C ALA A 140 4.81 -6.11 6.09
N TYR A 141 6.11 -6.00 6.40
CA TYR A 141 7.13 -5.60 5.43
C TYR A 141 7.20 -6.54 4.22
N ASP A 142 7.22 -7.86 4.49
CA ASP A 142 7.43 -8.87 3.46
C ASP A 142 6.13 -9.25 2.70
N LEU A 143 4.99 -8.76 3.16
CA LEU A 143 3.67 -9.15 2.64
C LEU A 143 2.93 -8.00 1.95
N GLY A 144 3.56 -6.83 1.81
CA GLY A 144 2.94 -5.63 1.28
C GLY A 144 2.08 -4.88 2.31
N ASP A 145 1.48 -3.79 1.86
CA ASP A 145 0.76 -2.85 2.72
C ASP A 145 -0.66 -3.31 3.10
N ASP A 146 -1.01 -4.55 2.76
CA ASP A 146 -2.38 -5.05 2.73
C ASP A 146 -2.75 -5.97 3.88
N TYR A 147 -1.75 -6.39 4.64
CA TYR A 147 -1.98 -7.03 5.91
C TYR A 147 -1.90 -5.98 7.01
N LEU A 148 -3.06 -5.47 7.39
CA LEU A 148 -3.16 -4.48 8.45
C LEU A 148 -3.23 -5.13 9.82
N PHE A 149 -2.49 -4.56 10.74
CA PHE A 149 -2.47 -4.93 12.15
C PHE A 149 -2.78 -3.70 12.98
N CYS A 150 -3.39 -3.88 14.12
CA CYS A 150 -3.74 -2.77 15.00
C CYS A 150 -3.40 -3.06 16.47
N ARG A 151 -3.33 -1.97 17.23
CA ARG A 151 -3.31 -1.97 18.70
C ARG A 151 -4.72 -2.14 19.25
N ASP A 152 -4.81 -2.59 20.50
CA ASP A 152 -6.11 -2.76 21.17
C ASP A 152 -6.93 -1.47 21.21
N MET A 153 -6.30 -0.31 21.44
CA MET A 153 -6.99 0.99 21.40
C MET A 153 -7.67 1.30 20.06
N ALA A 154 -7.17 0.79 18.95
CA ALA A 154 -7.82 0.97 17.65
C ALA A 154 -9.07 0.09 17.52
N LYS A 155 -9.13 -1.05 18.21
CA LYS A 155 -10.29 -1.94 18.18
C LYS A 155 -11.54 -1.24 18.70
N ASP A 156 -11.43 -0.45 19.79
CA ASP A 156 -12.55 0.27 20.37
C ASP A 156 -13.25 1.17 19.33
N VAL A 157 -12.45 1.85 18.50
CA VAL A 157 -13.00 2.69 17.42
C VAL A 157 -13.65 1.84 16.32
N LEU A 158 -13.01 0.76 15.92
CA LEU A 158 -13.53 -0.10 14.87
C LEU A 158 -14.82 -0.82 15.32
N GLU A 159 -14.92 -1.18 16.57
CA GLU A 159 -16.12 -1.78 17.18
C GLU A 159 -17.27 -0.76 17.32
N GLU A 160 -16.99 0.49 17.73
CA GLU A 160 -17.96 1.58 17.76
C GLU A 160 -18.61 1.81 16.39
N PHE A 161 -17.84 1.64 15.31
CA PHE A 161 -18.32 1.73 13.93
C PHE A 161 -18.86 0.40 13.39
N HIS A 162 -19.06 -0.60 14.23
CA HIS A 162 -19.60 -1.91 13.85
C HIS A 162 -18.86 -2.54 12.68
N CYS A 163 -17.53 -2.40 12.63
CA CYS A 163 -16.70 -3.02 11.59
C CYS A 163 -16.69 -4.53 11.80
N GLU A 164 -17.03 -5.29 10.75
CA GLU A 164 -17.03 -6.75 10.80
C GLU A 164 -15.60 -7.31 10.65
N ILE A 165 -14.89 -7.36 11.77
CA ILE A 165 -13.48 -7.76 11.82
C ILE A 165 -13.30 -8.94 12.76
N GLN A 166 -12.60 -9.96 12.30
CA GLN A 166 -12.06 -10.99 13.19
C GLN A 166 -10.64 -10.55 13.60
N TYR A 167 -10.48 -10.19 14.87
CA TYR A 167 -9.18 -9.85 15.44
C TYR A 167 -8.41 -11.12 15.76
N GLU A 168 -7.35 -11.36 15.01
CA GLU A 168 -6.55 -12.56 15.20
C GLU A 168 -5.25 -12.26 15.96
N PRO A 169 -4.89 -13.09 16.93
CA PRO A 169 -3.65 -12.89 17.69
C PRO A 169 -2.43 -13.07 16.80
N VAL A 170 -1.41 -12.27 17.06
CA VAL A 170 -0.09 -12.36 16.44
C VAL A 170 0.89 -12.89 17.46
N TYR A 171 1.78 -13.80 17.07
CA TYR A 171 2.65 -14.53 17.96
C TYR A 171 4.10 -14.08 17.84
N ALA A 172 4.85 -14.16 18.94
CA ALA A 172 6.30 -14.00 18.93
C ALA A 172 6.93 -15.33 18.49
N ALA A 173 7.64 -15.38 17.37
CA ALA A 173 8.22 -16.62 16.82
C ALA A 173 9.17 -17.32 17.81
N LYS A 174 9.89 -16.55 18.64
CA LYS A 174 10.84 -17.10 19.62
C LYS A 174 10.16 -17.85 20.77
N THR A 175 8.99 -17.41 21.21
CA THR A 175 8.31 -17.93 22.41
C THR A 175 7.03 -18.67 22.12
N GLY A 176 6.46 -18.49 20.93
CA GLY A 176 5.15 -19.01 20.57
C GLY A 176 3.98 -18.34 21.34
N GLN A 177 4.25 -17.27 22.08
CA GLN A 177 3.23 -16.58 22.86
C GLN A 177 2.60 -15.45 22.07
N PRO A 178 1.31 -15.14 22.28
CA PRO A 178 0.67 -13.97 21.70
C PRO A 178 1.40 -12.68 22.10
N ILE A 179 1.55 -11.76 21.16
CA ILE A 179 2.13 -10.45 21.40
C ILE A 179 1.01 -9.55 21.95
N PRO A 180 1.15 -8.99 23.16
CA PRO A 180 0.16 -8.07 23.72
C PRO A 180 0.01 -6.83 22.82
N ASP A 181 -1.20 -6.24 22.83
CA ASP A 181 -1.52 -4.99 22.14
C ASP A 181 -1.23 -5.06 20.61
N LEU A 182 -1.39 -6.25 20.01
CA LEU A 182 -1.21 -6.46 18.58
C LEU A 182 -2.17 -7.51 18.04
N SER A 183 -3.02 -7.13 17.09
CA SER A 183 -3.90 -8.05 16.39
C SER A 183 -3.86 -7.82 14.88
N PHE A 184 -3.99 -8.90 14.13
CA PHE A 184 -4.26 -8.83 12.70
C PHE A 184 -5.73 -8.54 12.44
N LEU A 185 -6.01 -7.66 11.47
CA LEU A 185 -7.36 -7.29 11.04
C LEU A 185 -7.82 -8.20 9.90
N ASN A 186 -8.53 -9.26 10.23
CA ASN A 186 -9.14 -10.12 9.22
C ASN A 186 -10.55 -9.60 8.88
N LEU A 187 -10.65 -8.79 7.83
CA LEU A 187 -11.90 -8.21 7.35
C LEU A 187 -12.77 -9.28 6.70
N THR A 188 -13.97 -9.50 7.25
CA THR A 188 -14.87 -10.55 6.78
C THR A 188 -15.80 -10.10 5.65
N GLN A 189 -16.12 -8.80 5.61
CA GLN A 189 -16.90 -8.23 4.50
C GLN A 189 -16.02 -8.04 3.26
N VAL A 190 -16.56 -8.42 2.11
CA VAL A 190 -15.83 -8.45 0.83
C VAL A 190 -16.66 -7.76 -0.24
N LEU A 191 -16.12 -6.71 -0.84
CA LEU A 191 -16.70 -6.06 -2.02
C LEU A 191 -16.54 -6.97 -3.23
N PRO A 192 -17.63 -7.43 -3.86
CA PRO A 192 -17.55 -8.35 -4.97
C PRO A 192 -16.88 -7.72 -6.20
N ARG A 193 -16.23 -8.57 -6.99
CA ARG A 193 -15.46 -8.14 -8.17
C ARG A 193 -16.31 -7.33 -9.15
N GLU A 194 -17.55 -7.70 -9.35
CA GLU A 194 -18.47 -7.06 -10.31
C GLU A 194 -18.81 -5.61 -9.93
N ALA A 195 -18.61 -5.25 -8.66
CA ALA A 195 -18.78 -3.89 -8.17
C ALA A 195 -17.59 -2.99 -8.45
N ILE A 196 -16.55 -3.49 -9.13
CA ILE A 196 -15.31 -2.76 -9.37
C ILE A 196 -15.11 -2.60 -10.87
N ARG A 197 -14.67 -1.39 -11.28
CA ARG A 197 -14.17 -1.11 -12.62
C ARG A 197 -12.72 -0.70 -12.55
N TRP A 198 -11.98 -0.98 -13.58
CA TRP A 198 -10.60 -0.57 -13.76
C TRP A 198 -10.40 0.15 -15.07
N GLU A 199 -9.36 0.97 -15.11
CA GLU A 199 -9.02 1.75 -16.29
C GLU A 199 -8.56 0.86 -17.46
N ARG A 200 -8.63 1.41 -18.67
CA ARG A 200 -8.14 0.74 -19.87
C ARG A 200 -6.65 0.42 -19.74
N GLY A 201 -6.29 -0.84 -19.94
CA GLY A 201 -4.91 -1.32 -19.91
C GLY A 201 -4.55 -2.15 -18.67
N ALA A 202 -5.41 -2.21 -17.66
CA ALA A 202 -5.25 -3.22 -16.61
C ALA A 202 -5.67 -4.59 -17.15
N GLU A 203 -4.80 -5.57 -17.01
CA GLU A 203 -5.10 -6.94 -17.39
C GLU A 203 -5.70 -7.70 -16.22
N GLU A 204 -6.84 -8.33 -16.44
CA GLU A 204 -7.43 -9.21 -15.46
C GLU A 204 -7.04 -10.65 -15.72
N LEU A 205 -6.57 -11.30 -14.68
CA LEU A 205 -6.20 -12.70 -14.66
C LEU A 205 -6.98 -13.42 -13.57
N VAL A 206 -7.31 -14.66 -13.82
CA VAL A 206 -7.94 -15.51 -12.81
C VAL A 206 -6.94 -16.58 -12.38
N CYS A 207 -6.66 -16.65 -11.09
CA CYS A 207 -5.78 -17.69 -10.56
C CYS A 207 -6.41 -19.08 -10.82
N PRO A 208 -5.72 -19.98 -11.53
CA PRO A 208 -6.26 -21.31 -11.85
C PRO A 208 -6.45 -22.19 -10.62
N GLN A 209 -5.76 -21.89 -9.53
CA GLN A 209 -5.80 -22.69 -8.30
C GLN A 209 -6.93 -22.28 -7.35
N CYS A 210 -7.12 -20.97 -7.13
CA CYS A 210 -8.09 -20.48 -6.14
C CYS A 210 -9.24 -19.67 -6.75
N GLY A 211 -9.24 -19.43 -8.07
CA GLY A 211 -10.27 -18.68 -8.76
C GLY A 211 -10.30 -17.16 -8.51
N LYS A 212 -9.36 -16.63 -7.73
CA LYS A 212 -9.33 -15.19 -7.44
C LYS A 212 -8.96 -14.38 -8.67
N ALA A 213 -9.71 -13.32 -8.92
CA ALA A 213 -9.39 -12.32 -9.93
C ALA A 213 -8.20 -11.48 -9.48
N GLN A 214 -7.21 -11.38 -10.34
CA GLN A 214 -6.01 -10.58 -10.16
C GLN A 214 -6.03 -9.47 -11.21
N ILE A 215 -5.81 -8.25 -10.78
CA ILE A 215 -5.77 -7.11 -11.65
C ILE A 215 -4.34 -6.62 -11.67
N ASP A 216 -3.63 -6.96 -12.76
CA ASP A 216 -2.28 -6.50 -12.97
C ASP A 216 -2.30 -5.02 -13.30
N TYR A 217 -1.66 -4.27 -12.43
CA TYR A 217 -1.69 -2.84 -12.48
C TYR A 217 -0.29 -2.28 -12.18
N SER A 218 0.30 -1.64 -13.17
CA SER A 218 1.57 -0.94 -13.04
C SER A 218 1.32 0.56 -12.86
N GLY A 219 1.33 1.03 -11.63
CA GLY A 219 1.21 2.46 -11.34
C GLY A 219 0.23 2.80 -10.20
N ASN A 220 0.01 4.08 -10.00
CA ASN A 220 -0.99 4.56 -9.07
C ASN A 220 -2.35 4.57 -9.73
N PHE A 221 -3.31 3.95 -9.10
CA PHE A 221 -4.67 4.00 -9.58
C PHE A 221 -5.63 4.42 -8.46
N GLN A 222 -6.73 4.96 -8.88
CA GLN A 222 -7.87 5.23 -8.04
C GLN A 222 -8.87 4.10 -8.20
N LEU A 223 -9.34 3.52 -7.11
CA LEU A 223 -10.34 2.46 -7.18
C LEU A 223 -11.66 3.06 -7.68
N HIS A 224 -12.22 2.48 -8.73
CA HIS A 224 -13.57 2.78 -9.21
C HIS A 224 -14.53 1.70 -8.72
N ALA A 225 -15.57 2.09 -7.98
CA ALA A 225 -16.51 1.13 -7.41
C ALA A 225 -17.98 1.60 -7.55
N SER A 226 -18.88 0.63 -7.62
CA SER A 226 -20.31 0.86 -7.70
C SER A 226 -20.85 1.50 -6.42
N GLU A 227 -21.40 2.71 -6.51
CA GLU A 227 -21.99 3.40 -5.38
C GLU A 227 -23.12 2.58 -4.74
N ALA A 228 -23.97 1.98 -5.54
CA ALA A 228 -25.08 1.17 -5.05
C ALA A 228 -24.60 -0.02 -4.20
N THR A 229 -23.51 -0.69 -4.62
CA THR A 229 -22.93 -1.80 -3.87
C THR A 229 -22.23 -1.31 -2.61
N LEU A 230 -21.44 -0.24 -2.71
CA LEU A 230 -20.75 0.34 -1.55
C LEU A 230 -21.72 0.74 -0.45
N ASN A 231 -22.86 1.35 -0.79
CA ASN A 231 -23.88 1.75 0.18
C ASN A 231 -24.55 0.56 0.91
N SER A 232 -24.37 -0.67 0.45
CA SER A 232 -24.79 -1.89 1.13
C SER A 232 -23.71 -2.51 2.02
N MET A 233 -22.48 -1.98 1.97
CA MET A 233 -21.35 -2.48 2.75
C MET A 233 -21.28 -1.81 4.13
N GLY A 234 -20.54 -2.44 5.03
CA GLY A 234 -20.22 -1.87 6.35
C GLY A 234 -19.18 -0.76 6.30
N ASN A 235 -18.68 -0.36 7.46
CA ASN A 235 -17.77 0.77 7.58
C ASN A 235 -16.30 0.47 7.22
N PHE A 236 -15.91 -0.82 7.21
CA PHE A 236 -14.56 -1.27 6.88
C PHE A 236 -14.61 -2.67 6.26
N PHE A 237 -14.14 -2.78 5.04
CA PHE A 237 -14.17 -4.02 4.26
C PHE A 237 -13.00 -4.06 3.25
N ARG A 238 -12.87 -5.16 2.54
CA ARG A 238 -11.84 -5.34 1.50
C ARG A 238 -12.45 -5.74 0.17
N THR A 239 -11.69 -5.60 -0.91
CA THR A 239 -12.10 -6.12 -2.22
C THR A 239 -11.91 -7.65 -2.29
N GLU A 240 -12.74 -8.31 -3.11
CA GLU A 240 -12.55 -9.70 -3.52
C GLU A 240 -11.35 -9.82 -4.46
N ALA A 241 -11.33 -8.96 -5.50
CA ALA A 241 -10.22 -8.88 -6.42
C ALA A 241 -8.96 -8.37 -5.73
N ILE A 242 -7.81 -8.87 -6.19
CA ILE A 242 -6.48 -8.47 -5.72
C ILE A 242 -5.79 -7.64 -6.77
N PHE A 243 -5.06 -6.63 -6.35
CA PHE A 243 -4.48 -5.58 -7.19
C PHE A 243 -2.98 -5.47 -6.98
N GLY A 244 -2.24 -5.13 -8.03
CA GLY A 244 -0.80 -4.85 -7.96
C GLY A 244 -0.05 -5.35 -9.17
N GLY A 245 1.26 -5.12 -9.18
CA GLY A 245 2.18 -5.61 -10.20
C GLY A 245 3.23 -6.55 -9.62
N GLY A 246 3.61 -7.57 -10.38
CA GLY A 246 4.66 -8.51 -9.98
C GLY A 246 4.29 -9.31 -8.74
N SER A 247 5.17 -9.33 -7.73
CA SER A 247 5.03 -10.14 -6.50
C SER A 247 4.11 -9.53 -5.42
N PHE A 248 3.51 -8.36 -5.68
CA PHE A 248 2.81 -7.58 -4.66
C PHE A 248 1.32 -7.41 -5.00
N LEU A 249 0.61 -8.53 -5.05
CA LEU A 249 -0.83 -8.57 -5.33
C LEU A 249 -1.62 -8.75 -4.04
N SER A 250 -2.58 -7.86 -3.77
CA SER A 250 -3.33 -7.85 -2.52
C SER A 250 -4.70 -7.19 -2.64
N PRO A 251 -5.66 -7.53 -1.78
CA PRO A 251 -6.95 -6.86 -1.75
C PRO A 251 -6.77 -5.41 -1.31
N ILE A 252 -7.65 -4.54 -1.76
CA ILE A 252 -7.71 -3.16 -1.31
C ILE A 252 -8.68 -3.06 -0.13
N HIS A 253 -8.25 -2.38 0.92
CA HIS A 253 -9.10 -2.06 2.06
C HIS A 253 -9.86 -0.76 1.81
N ILE A 254 -11.12 -0.71 2.23
CA ILE A 254 -12.01 0.43 2.00
C ILE A 254 -12.69 0.81 3.31
N VAL A 255 -12.75 2.10 3.60
CA VAL A 255 -13.41 2.66 4.77
C VAL A 255 -14.43 3.72 4.36
N THR A 256 -15.47 3.88 5.18
CA THR A 256 -16.41 5.00 5.04
C THR A 256 -15.77 6.32 5.46
N GLN A 257 -16.31 7.42 4.96
CA GLN A 257 -15.96 8.76 5.43
C GLN A 257 -16.18 8.95 6.93
N ALA A 258 -17.20 8.34 7.50
CA ALA A 258 -17.49 8.43 8.92
C ALA A 258 -16.36 7.80 9.77
N LEU A 259 -15.91 6.61 9.41
CA LEU A 259 -14.80 5.95 10.09
C LEU A 259 -13.48 6.74 9.90
N TYR A 260 -13.20 7.23 8.69
CA TYR A 260 -12.02 8.06 8.42
C TYR A 260 -11.98 9.29 9.32
N ARG A 261 -13.09 10.03 9.46
CA ARG A 261 -13.18 11.19 10.35
C ARG A 261 -12.93 10.84 11.80
N ALA A 262 -13.53 9.74 12.28
CA ALA A 262 -13.30 9.28 13.65
C ALA A 262 -11.83 8.93 13.91
N LEU A 263 -11.15 8.32 12.95
CA LEU A 263 -9.70 8.04 13.04
C LEU A 263 -8.87 9.33 13.09
N ILE A 264 -9.23 10.36 12.30
CA ILE A 264 -8.57 11.68 12.34
C ILE A 264 -8.77 12.35 13.71
N GLU A 265 -10.02 12.46 14.16
CA GLU A 265 -10.38 13.11 15.43
C GLU A 265 -9.67 12.50 16.62
N ARG A 266 -9.38 11.21 16.56
CA ARG A 266 -8.64 10.47 17.60
C ARG A 266 -7.13 10.41 17.38
N GLY A 267 -6.62 11.06 16.31
CA GLY A 267 -5.20 11.06 15.97
C GLY A 267 -4.64 9.69 15.57
N MET A 268 -5.49 8.80 15.02
CA MET A 268 -5.14 7.40 14.73
C MET A 268 -4.76 7.15 13.27
N THR A 269 -4.57 8.18 12.46
CA THR A 269 -4.26 8.04 11.02
C THR A 269 -2.78 7.86 10.72
N ARG A 270 -1.90 8.07 11.69
CA ARG A 270 -0.46 7.88 11.47
C ARG A 270 -0.13 6.44 11.12
N GLY A 271 0.61 6.23 10.06
CA GLY A 271 0.90 4.91 9.51
C GLY A 271 -0.17 4.38 8.55
N LEU A 272 -1.18 5.20 8.24
CA LEU A 272 -2.18 4.92 7.22
C LEU A 272 -2.12 5.96 6.11
N ARG A 273 -2.42 5.52 4.91
CA ARG A 273 -2.60 6.38 3.74
C ARG A 273 -3.99 6.13 3.18
N PHE A 274 -4.66 7.22 2.81
CA PHE A 274 -6.01 7.19 2.28
C PHE A 274 -6.07 7.74 0.87
N THR A 275 -6.94 7.17 0.04
CA THR A 275 -7.19 7.61 -1.33
C THR A 275 -8.69 7.58 -1.61
N PRO A 276 -9.31 8.64 -2.14
CA PRO A 276 -10.72 8.65 -2.49
C PRO A 276 -11.08 7.54 -3.48
N VAL A 277 -12.23 6.90 -3.28
CA VAL A 277 -12.83 5.97 -4.25
C VAL A 277 -13.64 6.76 -5.26
N VAL A 278 -13.50 6.46 -6.54
CA VAL A 278 -14.34 7.01 -7.62
C VAL A 278 -15.63 6.20 -7.72
N LEU A 279 -16.75 6.86 -7.70
CA LEU A 279 -18.08 6.22 -7.77
C LEU A 279 -18.59 6.16 -9.19
N PHE A 280 -19.34 5.10 -9.54
CA PHE A 280 -20.06 4.98 -10.81
C PHE A 280 -21.43 4.33 -10.62
#